data_a96f15b6d5c7f36cbd8a082243c2ac3a
#
_entry.id   a96f15b6d5c7f36cbd8a082243c2ac3a
#
_cell.length_a   1.000
_cell.length_b   1.000
_cell.length_c   1.000
_cell.angle_alpha   90.00
_cell.angle_beta   90.00
_cell.angle_gamma   90.00
#
_symmetry.space_group_name_H-M   'P 1'
#
loop_
_entity.id
_entity.type
_entity.pdbx_description
1 polymer ?
#
loop_
_entity_poly.entity_id
_entity_poly.type
_entity_poly.pdbx_seq_one_letter_code
_entity_poly.pdbx_strand_id
1 'polypeptide(L)'
;LGPQPVAVALIEAKAEQYPPAHGLEQAKSYASSRRLNVPFVYSSNGHQFVEYDSFTGLTTSAKPMSEFPTPDDLKARYEEKKGFSLDSEAAKPLVTPYAKGEAQRRYYQDAAIRAVFEKIARGEKRALLSLATGSGKTFIAVNLLKRISDARQLRRALFICDRDELRTQGLAAFAHEFGNDAAPATANNPQKNASVVIATYQTLGVDRDDSDDSFLTRNYPENYFSHIVIDECHRSAWGKWSEVLKRNADAVQIGLTATPRSFQYVENNAASKADEKITADNLEYFGEPVYEYSIGQGIEDGYLAAMEIITNNIFLNRQADAEWITGIEQAALEGKELTDAITGEVISVEEAKERYEASSFESRLMIPERVNAMCQSLFNYLVASGGPEQKTIIFCTRDRHADDVAIEMNNLYATWCRDNGRELVQDYAFKCTAAGGKDYLSELKGSTRHHFIATTVDLLTTGVDVPP
;
A
#
# COMPACT_ATOMS: atom_id res chain seq x y z
N LEU A 1 4.19 -28.99 8.59
CA LEU A 1 5.08 -29.92 7.91
C LEU A 1 6.49 -29.35 7.87
N GLY A 2 7.51 -30.11 8.31
CA GLY A 2 8.90 -29.69 8.37
C GLY A 2 9.30 -28.97 9.67
N PRO A 3 10.58 -28.51 9.78
CA PRO A 3 11.10 -27.80 10.96
C PRO A 3 10.36 -26.47 11.22
N GLN A 4 9.94 -25.80 10.17
CA GLN A 4 8.92 -24.73 10.20
C GLN A 4 7.65 -25.33 9.60
N PRO A 5 6.57 -25.49 10.37
CA PRO A 5 5.36 -26.09 9.82
C PRO A 5 4.75 -25.22 8.73
N VAL A 6 4.59 -25.79 7.54
CA VAL A 6 3.77 -25.18 6.49
C VAL A 6 2.32 -25.42 6.87
N ALA A 7 1.55 -24.35 7.06
CA ALA A 7 0.13 -24.44 7.38
C ALA A 7 -0.64 -25.00 6.17
N VAL A 8 -1.09 -26.25 6.26
CA VAL A 8 -1.85 -26.94 5.18
C VAL A 8 -3.28 -27.23 5.60
N ALA A 9 -3.59 -27.22 6.90
CA ALA A 9 -4.89 -27.55 7.43
C ALA A 9 -5.28 -26.62 8.59
N LEU A 10 -6.59 -26.47 8.80
CA LEU A 10 -7.21 -25.81 9.93
C LEU A 10 -8.22 -26.76 10.57
N ILE A 11 -8.19 -26.86 11.91
CA ILE A 11 -9.12 -27.68 12.67
C ILE A 11 -9.89 -26.77 13.61
N GLU A 12 -11.22 -26.75 13.49
CA GLU A 12 -12.14 -26.12 14.42
C GLU A 12 -12.67 -27.16 15.41
N ALA A 13 -12.31 -27.03 16.67
CA ALA A 13 -12.78 -27.90 17.73
C ALA A 13 -14.08 -27.40 18.35
N LYS A 14 -15.04 -28.28 18.51
CA LYS A 14 -16.30 -28.03 19.21
C LYS A 14 -16.45 -28.99 20.38
N ALA A 15 -17.27 -28.59 21.37
CA ALA A 15 -17.56 -29.47 22.50
C ALA A 15 -18.30 -30.73 22.02
N GLU A 16 -18.11 -31.86 22.76
CA GLU A 16 -18.57 -33.20 22.36
C GLU A 16 -20.07 -33.32 22.14
N GLN A 17 -20.89 -32.47 22.78
CA GLN A 17 -22.34 -32.44 22.61
C GLN A 17 -22.81 -31.89 21.26
N TYR A 18 -21.93 -31.26 20.48
CA TYR A 18 -22.28 -30.73 19.17
C TYR A 18 -22.00 -31.73 18.05
N PRO A 19 -22.75 -31.70 16.94
CA PRO A 19 -22.41 -32.48 15.75
C PRO A 19 -21.01 -32.11 15.22
N PRO A 20 -20.25 -33.04 14.65
CA PRO A 20 -18.89 -32.79 14.17
C PRO A 20 -18.81 -31.70 13.09
N ALA A 21 -19.89 -31.47 12.32
CA ALA A 21 -19.95 -30.41 11.31
C ALA A 21 -20.29 -29.02 11.86
N HIS A 22 -20.58 -28.87 13.16
CA HIS A 22 -21.12 -27.62 13.74
C HIS A 22 -20.20 -26.40 13.52
N GLY A 23 -18.87 -26.58 13.49
CA GLY A 23 -17.90 -25.52 13.30
C GLY A 23 -17.41 -25.35 11.87
N LEU A 24 -17.89 -26.16 10.91
CA LEU A 24 -17.27 -26.24 9.59
C LEU A 24 -17.35 -24.93 8.80
N GLU A 25 -18.47 -24.25 8.80
CA GLU A 25 -18.62 -22.97 8.05
C GLU A 25 -17.74 -21.87 8.66
N GLN A 26 -17.60 -21.81 9.96
CA GLN A 26 -16.67 -20.92 10.64
C GLN A 26 -15.22 -21.24 10.25
N ALA A 27 -14.85 -22.50 10.26
CA ALA A 27 -13.52 -22.97 9.86
C ALA A 27 -13.22 -22.63 8.39
N LYS A 28 -14.18 -22.82 7.47
CA LYS A 28 -14.05 -22.43 6.05
C LYS A 28 -13.79 -20.93 5.90
N SER A 29 -14.49 -20.09 6.67
CA SER A 29 -14.28 -18.65 6.66
C SER A 29 -12.83 -18.29 7.03
N TYR A 30 -12.28 -18.89 8.09
CA TYR A 30 -10.90 -18.67 8.52
C TYR A 30 -9.88 -19.23 7.52
N ALA A 31 -10.15 -20.39 6.92
CA ALA A 31 -9.26 -21.06 5.99
C ALA A 31 -9.24 -20.43 4.60
N SER A 32 -10.18 -19.54 4.28
CA SER A 32 -10.37 -18.95 2.95
C SER A 32 -9.10 -18.33 2.37
N SER A 33 -9.03 -18.22 1.04
CA SER A 33 -7.90 -17.65 0.30
C SER A 33 -7.55 -16.22 0.72
N ARG A 34 -8.52 -15.48 1.25
CA ARG A 34 -8.35 -14.09 1.74
C ARG A 34 -7.89 -14.02 3.20
N ARG A 35 -7.85 -15.15 3.92
CA ARG A 35 -7.42 -15.21 5.32
C ARG A 35 -6.21 -16.11 5.46
N LEU A 36 -6.35 -17.28 6.08
CA LEU A 36 -5.23 -18.20 6.29
C LEU A 36 -4.77 -18.89 5.00
N ASN A 37 -5.59 -18.95 3.97
CA ASN A 37 -5.31 -19.60 2.69
C ASN A 37 -4.79 -21.05 2.86
N VAL A 38 -5.48 -21.84 3.66
CA VAL A 38 -5.16 -23.25 3.89
C VAL A 38 -6.19 -24.16 3.21
N PRO A 39 -5.74 -25.23 2.52
CA PRO A 39 -6.63 -26.01 1.67
C PRO A 39 -7.52 -27.02 2.41
N PHE A 40 -7.07 -27.60 3.52
CA PHE A 40 -7.82 -28.64 4.22
C PHE A 40 -8.46 -28.08 5.47
N VAL A 41 -9.77 -28.21 5.59
CA VAL A 41 -10.54 -27.63 6.68
C VAL A 41 -11.29 -28.72 7.42
N TYR A 42 -11.11 -28.80 8.71
CA TYR A 42 -11.71 -29.78 9.57
C TYR A 42 -12.59 -29.14 10.63
N SER A 43 -13.69 -29.78 10.95
CA SER A 43 -14.45 -29.51 12.17
C SER A 43 -14.63 -30.82 12.94
N SER A 44 -14.41 -30.80 14.25
CA SER A 44 -14.45 -32.00 15.09
C SER A 44 -15.10 -31.72 16.44
N ASN A 45 -15.77 -32.72 17.00
CA ASN A 45 -16.27 -32.73 18.36
C ASN A 45 -15.45 -33.66 19.29
N GLY A 46 -14.26 -34.10 18.84
CA GLY A 46 -13.40 -35.01 19.58
C GLY A 46 -13.65 -36.50 19.34
N HIS A 47 -14.84 -36.90 18.90
CA HIS A 47 -15.21 -38.26 18.55
C HIS A 47 -15.19 -38.53 17.06
N GLN A 48 -15.68 -37.54 16.32
CA GLN A 48 -15.77 -37.55 14.87
C GLN A 48 -15.28 -36.24 14.29
N PHE A 49 -14.96 -36.26 13.01
CA PHE A 49 -14.63 -35.08 12.23
C PHE A 49 -15.34 -35.08 10.87
N VAL A 50 -15.50 -33.91 10.29
CA VAL A 50 -15.81 -33.69 8.88
C VAL A 50 -14.68 -32.92 8.25
N GLU A 51 -14.42 -33.18 6.97
CA GLU A 51 -13.38 -32.52 6.19
C GLU A 51 -14.02 -31.76 5.03
N TYR A 52 -13.57 -30.55 4.80
CA TYR A 52 -13.77 -29.81 3.56
C TYR A 52 -12.43 -29.63 2.86
N ASP A 53 -12.36 -30.05 1.60
CA ASP A 53 -11.20 -29.89 0.73
C ASP A 53 -11.46 -28.75 -0.26
N SER A 54 -10.72 -27.65 -0.12
CA SER A 54 -10.90 -26.45 -0.97
C SER A 54 -10.49 -26.65 -2.42
N PHE A 55 -9.65 -27.64 -2.72
CA PHE A 55 -9.27 -27.96 -4.10
C PHE A 55 -10.39 -28.62 -4.89
N THR A 56 -11.20 -29.42 -4.21
CA THR A 56 -12.31 -30.15 -4.85
C THR A 56 -13.67 -29.52 -4.57
N GLY A 57 -13.76 -28.68 -3.53
CA GLY A 57 -15.02 -28.12 -3.05
C GLY A 57 -15.88 -29.14 -2.29
N LEU A 58 -15.40 -30.36 -2.04
CA LEU A 58 -16.17 -31.43 -1.43
C LEU A 58 -16.07 -31.40 0.10
N THR A 59 -17.19 -31.76 0.75
CA THR A 59 -17.26 -32.01 2.19
C THR A 59 -17.56 -33.47 2.42
N THR A 60 -16.78 -34.14 3.29
CA THR A 60 -17.01 -35.53 3.63
C THR A 60 -18.18 -35.70 4.59
N SER A 61 -18.76 -36.93 4.65
CA SER A 61 -19.55 -37.33 5.81
C SER A 61 -18.69 -37.41 7.08
N ALA A 62 -19.32 -37.42 8.25
CA ALA A 62 -18.61 -37.56 9.51
C ALA A 62 -17.86 -38.91 9.58
N LYS A 63 -16.60 -38.84 10.02
CA LYS A 63 -15.69 -39.97 10.18
C LYS A 63 -15.18 -40.04 11.62
N PRO A 64 -14.83 -41.23 12.14
CA PRO A 64 -14.23 -41.37 13.46
C PRO A 64 -12.84 -40.73 13.50
N MET A 65 -12.42 -40.21 14.65
CA MET A 65 -11.07 -39.58 14.83
C MET A 65 -9.93 -40.57 14.55
N SER A 66 -10.14 -41.89 14.62
CA SER A 66 -9.14 -42.87 14.21
C SER A 66 -8.79 -42.85 12.71
N GLU A 67 -9.63 -42.25 11.90
CA GLU A 67 -9.42 -42.06 10.45
C GLU A 67 -8.90 -40.66 10.11
N PHE A 68 -8.54 -39.84 11.12
CA PHE A 68 -7.99 -38.53 10.86
C PHE A 68 -6.67 -38.64 10.06
N PRO A 69 -6.48 -37.87 8.98
CA PRO A 69 -5.30 -38.03 8.14
C PRO A 69 -4.00 -37.74 8.90
N THR A 70 -2.99 -38.55 8.64
CA THR A 70 -1.66 -38.31 9.20
C THR A 70 -0.98 -37.07 8.58
N PRO A 71 0.06 -36.51 9.22
CA PRO A 71 0.86 -35.46 8.61
C PRO A 71 1.43 -35.82 7.24
N ASP A 72 1.81 -37.10 7.03
CA ASP A 72 2.33 -37.57 5.75
C ASP A 72 1.24 -37.64 4.66
N ASP A 73 0.01 -38.06 5.03
CA ASP A 73 -1.14 -38.01 4.11
C ASP A 73 -1.45 -36.58 3.69
N LEU A 74 -1.47 -35.65 4.66
CA LEU A 74 -1.70 -34.22 4.35
C LEU A 74 -0.59 -33.64 3.50
N LYS A 75 0.68 -34.01 3.76
CA LYS A 75 1.82 -33.60 2.94
C LYS A 75 1.67 -34.10 1.50
N ALA A 76 1.42 -35.38 1.32
CA ALA A 76 1.28 -35.99 0.00
C ALA A 76 0.14 -35.33 -0.82
N ARG A 77 -1.03 -35.15 -0.20
CA ARG A 77 -2.18 -34.47 -0.83
C ARG A 77 -1.88 -33.02 -1.18
N TYR A 78 -1.21 -32.30 -0.28
CA TYR A 78 -0.82 -30.90 -0.52
C TYR A 78 0.15 -30.78 -1.68
N GLU A 79 1.21 -31.59 -1.70
CA GLU A 79 2.21 -31.61 -2.77
C GLU A 79 1.58 -31.95 -4.12
N GLU A 80 0.72 -32.99 -4.18
CA GLU A 80 0.00 -33.38 -5.38
C GLU A 80 -0.84 -32.22 -5.92
N LYS A 81 -1.63 -31.57 -5.06
CA LYS A 81 -2.56 -30.49 -5.47
C LYS A 81 -1.85 -29.18 -5.79
N LYS A 82 -0.76 -28.87 -5.10
CA LYS A 82 0.04 -27.67 -5.35
C LYS A 82 1.02 -27.84 -6.52
N GLY A 83 1.33 -29.06 -6.94
CA GLY A 83 2.17 -29.34 -8.09
C GLY A 83 3.67 -29.17 -7.84
N PHE A 84 4.14 -29.30 -6.60
CA PHE A 84 5.56 -29.29 -6.22
C PHE A 84 5.81 -30.15 -4.99
N SER A 85 7.06 -30.57 -4.78
CA SER A 85 7.45 -31.26 -3.53
C SER A 85 8.04 -30.28 -2.52
N LEU A 86 7.66 -30.41 -1.23
CA LEU A 86 8.24 -29.66 -0.12
C LEU A 86 9.74 -29.97 0.11
N ASP A 87 10.18 -31.15 -0.37
CA ASP A 87 11.59 -31.57 -0.29
C ASP A 87 12.42 -31.06 -1.48
N SER A 88 11.80 -30.36 -2.46
CA SER A 88 12.50 -29.80 -3.60
C SER A 88 13.35 -28.59 -3.21
N GLU A 89 14.44 -28.34 -3.94
CA GLU A 89 15.28 -27.16 -3.74
C GLU A 89 14.47 -25.86 -3.91
N ALA A 90 13.54 -25.82 -4.87
CA ALA A 90 12.68 -24.66 -5.11
C ALA A 90 11.72 -24.36 -3.93
N ALA A 91 11.32 -25.37 -3.17
CA ALA A 91 10.46 -25.22 -1.99
C ALA A 91 11.23 -24.89 -0.70
N LYS A 92 12.55 -24.91 -0.71
CA LYS A 92 13.38 -24.71 0.48
C LYS A 92 13.10 -23.41 1.24
N PRO A 93 12.87 -22.24 0.59
CA PRO A 93 12.45 -21.03 1.32
C PRO A 93 11.09 -21.19 2.04
N LEU A 94 10.20 -22.01 1.52
CA LEU A 94 8.89 -22.30 2.12
C LEU A 94 8.99 -23.07 3.44
N VAL A 95 9.97 -23.97 3.56
CA VAL A 95 10.20 -24.79 4.76
C VAL A 95 11.31 -24.27 5.65
N THR A 96 11.97 -23.17 5.28
CA THR A 96 13.02 -22.53 6.08
C THR A 96 12.38 -21.79 7.26
N PRO A 97 12.82 -22.01 8.51
CA PRO A 97 12.28 -21.33 9.68
C PRO A 97 12.56 -19.83 9.65
N TYR A 98 11.70 -19.05 10.30
CA TYR A 98 11.97 -17.65 10.58
C TYR A 98 13.03 -17.54 11.69
N ALA A 99 14.04 -16.70 11.48
CA ALA A 99 15.16 -16.57 12.42
C ALA A 99 14.73 -16.10 13.83
N LYS A 100 13.66 -15.32 13.94
CA LYS A 100 13.15 -14.73 15.19
C LYS A 100 11.84 -15.35 15.70
N GLY A 101 11.41 -16.48 15.15
CA GLY A 101 10.15 -17.13 15.51
C GLY A 101 8.90 -16.40 14.98
N GLU A 102 7.71 -16.90 15.36
CA GLU A 102 6.43 -16.46 14.80
C GLU A 102 5.74 -15.31 15.57
N ALA A 103 6.17 -15.01 16.78
CA ALA A 103 5.41 -14.21 17.75
C ALA A 103 5.11 -12.75 17.37
N GLN A 104 5.69 -12.22 16.29
CA GLN A 104 5.51 -10.82 15.88
C GLN A 104 4.79 -10.63 14.54
N ARG A 105 4.37 -11.72 13.90
CA ARG A 105 3.74 -11.67 12.58
C ARG A 105 2.23 -11.75 12.67
N ARG A 106 1.59 -11.04 11.75
CA ARG A 106 0.14 -11.12 11.56
C ARG A 106 -0.15 -12.29 10.63
N TYR A 107 -1.24 -13.02 10.86
CA TYR A 107 -1.57 -14.24 10.12
C TYR A 107 -1.55 -14.08 8.58
N TYR A 108 -2.02 -12.93 8.09
CA TYR A 108 -2.06 -12.65 6.66
C TYR A 108 -0.67 -12.43 6.06
N GLN A 109 0.29 -11.94 6.85
CA GLN A 109 1.68 -11.79 6.39
C GLN A 109 2.31 -13.16 6.12
N ASP A 110 2.08 -14.13 7.01
CA ASP A 110 2.53 -15.50 6.79
C ASP A 110 1.81 -16.15 5.60
N ALA A 111 0.50 -15.94 5.45
CA ALA A 111 -0.26 -16.43 4.32
C ALA A 111 0.24 -15.85 2.98
N ALA A 112 0.52 -14.54 2.94
CA ALA A 112 1.07 -13.87 1.76
C ALA A 112 2.47 -14.39 1.40
N ILE A 113 3.37 -14.51 2.37
CA ILE A 113 4.74 -15.04 2.18
C ILE A 113 4.68 -16.48 1.67
N ARG A 114 3.82 -17.32 2.27
CA ARG A 114 3.63 -18.71 1.84
C ARG A 114 3.12 -18.77 0.40
N ALA A 115 2.11 -17.97 0.03
CA ALA A 115 1.55 -17.95 -1.31
C ALA A 115 2.59 -17.59 -2.38
N VAL A 116 3.50 -16.65 -2.08
CA VAL A 116 4.63 -16.32 -2.97
C VAL A 116 5.57 -17.52 -3.11
N PHE A 117 5.95 -18.16 -2.00
CA PHE A 117 6.87 -19.30 -2.08
C PHE A 117 6.25 -20.54 -2.73
N GLU A 118 4.95 -20.78 -2.56
CA GLU A 118 4.22 -21.82 -3.29
C GLU A 118 4.29 -21.59 -4.81
N LYS A 119 4.17 -20.33 -5.26
CA LYS A 119 4.30 -19.99 -6.69
C LYS A 119 5.72 -20.21 -7.19
N ILE A 120 6.73 -19.77 -6.42
CA ILE A 120 8.14 -19.99 -6.75
C ILE A 120 8.49 -21.48 -6.77
N ALA A 121 7.97 -22.27 -5.82
CA ALA A 121 8.20 -23.71 -5.75
C ALA A 121 7.68 -24.48 -6.97
N ARG A 122 6.66 -23.93 -7.66
CA ARG A 122 6.19 -24.45 -8.98
C ARG A 122 7.07 -24.05 -10.16
N GLY A 123 8.15 -23.30 -9.92
CA GLY A 123 9.05 -22.81 -10.96
C GLY A 123 8.61 -21.50 -11.62
N GLU A 124 7.56 -20.86 -11.13
CA GLU A 124 7.13 -19.56 -11.60
C GLU A 124 8.03 -18.46 -11.02
N LYS A 125 8.44 -17.51 -11.86
CA LYS A 125 9.38 -16.44 -11.45
C LYS A 125 8.71 -15.11 -11.14
N ARG A 126 7.39 -14.99 -11.29
CA ARG A 126 6.65 -13.74 -11.09
C ARG A 126 5.52 -13.93 -10.10
N ALA A 127 5.40 -13.02 -9.15
CA ALA A 127 4.31 -13.02 -8.17
C ALA A 127 3.85 -11.59 -7.87
N LEU A 128 2.55 -11.42 -7.65
CA LEU A 128 1.93 -10.17 -7.23
C LEU A 128 1.24 -10.36 -5.88
N LEU A 129 1.45 -9.43 -4.97
CA LEU A 129 0.73 -9.29 -3.71
C LEU A 129 -0.10 -8.01 -3.72
N SER A 130 -1.40 -8.12 -3.46
CA SER A 130 -2.31 -7.00 -3.30
C SER A 130 -2.60 -6.79 -1.81
N LEU A 131 -1.97 -5.78 -1.21
CA LEU A 131 -1.98 -5.58 0.23
C LEU A 131 -2.27 -4.12 0.57
N ALA A 132 -3.27 -3.87 1.41
CA ALA A 132 -3.65 -2.53 1.83
C ALA A 132 -2.46 -1.73 2.38
N THR A 133 -2.53 -0.40 2.26
CA THR A 133 -1.58 0.49 2.95
C THR A 133 -1.66 0.27 4.46
N GLY A 134 -0.52 0.26 5.16
CA GLY A 134 -0.46 -0.04 6.60
C GLY A 134 -0.46 -1.53 6.95
N SER A 135 -0.61 -2.45 5.98
CA SER A 135 -0.56 -3.90 6.22
C SER A 135 0.86 -4.44 6.45
N GLY A 136 1.91 -3.63 6.26
CA GLY A 136 3.29 -4.05 6.44
C GLY A 136 3.92 -4.67 5.18
N LYS A 137 3.66 -4.12 4.00
CA LYS A 137 4.28 -4.56 2.72
C LYS A 137 5.80 -4.68 2.81
N THR A 138 6.47 -3.66 3.35
CA THR A 138 7.93 -3.67 3.53
C THR A 138 8.39 -4.80 4.46
N PHE A 139 7.65 -5.06 5.54
CA PHE A 139 7.93 -6.18 6.43
C PHE A 139 7.83 -7.54 5.70
N ILE A 140 6.83 -7.71 4.86
CA ILE A 140 6.68 -8.92 4.02
C ILE A 140 7.85 -9.04 3.04
N ALA A 141 8.26 -7.95 2.38
CA ALA A 141 9.42 -7.93 1.46
C ALA A 141 10.71 -8.36 2.17
N VAL A 142 10.97 -7.79 3.35
CA VAL A 142 12.15 -8.15 4.18
C VAL A 142 12.13 -9.63 4.53
N ASN A 143 11.00 -10.16 5.00
CA ASN A 143 10.90 -11.56 5.40
C ASN A 143 10.99 -12.53 4.20
N LEU A 144 10.44 -12.17 3.04
CA LEU A 144 10.62 -12.93 1.80
C LEU A 144 12.12 -13.06 1.47
N LEU A 145 12.83 -11.94 1.35
CA LEU A 145 14.25 -11.95 0.99
C LEU A 145 15.10 -12.62 2.09
N LYS A 146 14.77 -12.42 3.36
CA LYS A 146 15.47 -13.07 4.48
C LYS A 146 15.35 -14.58 4.44
N ARG A 147 14.15 -15.14 4.23
CA ARG A 147 13.96 -16.60 4.12
C ARG A 147 14.63 -17.18 2.89
N ILE A 148 14.65 -16.48 1.76
CA ILE A 148 15.42 -16.88 0.57
C ILE A 148 16.92 -16.90 0.89
N SER A 149 17.40 -15.89 1.64
CA SER A 149 18.81 -15.83 2.09
C SER A 149 19.15 -16.97 3.04
N ASP A 150 18.30 -17.24 4.04
CA ASP A 150 18.51 -18.30 5.02
C ASP A 150 18.44 -19.71 4.36
N ALA A 151 17.64 -19.84 3.29
CA ALA A 151 17.63 -21.01 2.42
C ALA A 151 18.89 -21.13 1.52
N ARG A 152 19.80 -20.14 1.55
CA ARG A 152 21.02 -20.03 0.73
C ARG A 152 20.74 -19.91 -0.78
N GLN A 153 19.63 -19.29 -1.14
CA GLN A 153 19.22 -19.09 -2.54
C GLN A 153 19.30 -17.63 -2.98
N LEU A 154 19.55 -16.70 -2.07
CA LEU A 154 19.75 -15.30 -2.38
C LEU A 154 21.19 -15.03 -2.85
N ARG A 155 21.34 -14.73 -4.14
CA ARG A 155 22.63 -14.25 -4.65
C ARG A 155 22.76 -12.73 -4.50
N ARG A 156 21.82 -11.99 -5.06
CA ARG A 156 21.64 -10.54 -4.92
C ARG A 156 20.18 -10.17 -5.13
N ALA A 157 19.66 -9.30 -4.28
CA ALA A 157 18.33 -8.75 -4.43
C ALA A 157 18.38 -7.27 -4.78
N LEU A 158 17.36 -6.81 -5.51
CA LEU A 158 17.05 -5.41 -5.71
C LEU A 158 15.68 -5.13 -5.12
N PHE A 159 15.62 -4.21 -4.16
CA PHE A 159 14.37 -3.65 -3.65
C PHE A 159 14.16 -2.27 -4.26
N ILE A 160 13.07 -2.09 -5.01
CA ILE A 160 12.76 -0.85 -5.69
C ILE A 160 11.59 -0.18 -4.97
N CYS A 161 11.74 1.10 -4.65
CA CYS A 161 10.70 1.96 -4.11
C CYS A 161 10.57 3.24 -4.94
N ASP A 162 9.41 3.90 -4.82
CA ASP A 162 9.10 5.07 -5.64
C ASP A 162 9.85 6.33 -5.18
N ARG A 163 10.10 6.48 -3.86
CA ARG A 163 10.61 7.73 -3.27
C ARG A 163 11.72 7.52 -2.27
N ASP A 164 12.51 8.58 -2.05
CA ASP A 164 13.64 8.59 -1.12
C ASP A 164 13.22 8.37 0.35
N GLU A 165 12.05 8.86 0.75
CA GLU A 165 11.50 8.62 2.10
C GLU A 165 11.20 7.13 2.32
N LEU A 166 10.62 6.46 1.31
CA LEU A 166 10.39 5.01 1.33
C LEU A 166 11.69 4.23 1.28
N ARG A 167 12.70 4.74 0.56
CA ARG A 167 14.05 4.16 0.55
C ARG A 167 14.67 4.17 1.95
N THR A 168 14.54 5.27 2.68
CA THR A 168 15.07 5.41 4.04
C THR A 168 14.36 4.46 5.02
N GLN A 169 13.04 4.36 4.96
CA GLN A 169 12.27 3.42 5.77
C GLN A 169 12.58 1.97 5.40
N GLY A 170 12.63 1.67 4.10
CA GLY A 170 13.02 0.37 3.60
C GLY A 170 14.41 -0.02 4.08
N LEU A 171 15.39 0.89 3.98
CA LEU A 171 16.74 0.65 4.47
C LEU A 171 16.76 0.28 5.96
N ALA A 172 16.05 1.02 6.81
CA ALA A 172 15.99 0.72 8.24
C ALA A 172 15.40 -0.68 8.49
N ALA A 173 14.32 -1.06 7.79
CA ALA A 173 13.71 -2.37 7.91
C ALA A 173 14.64 -3.50 7.43
N PHE A 174 15.33 -3.31 6.29
CA PHE A 174 16.28 -4.29 5.76
C PHE A 174 17.55 -4.37 6.61
N ALA A 175 18.09 -3.24 7.10
CA ALA A 175 19.29 -3.22 7.94
C ALA A 175 19.09 -3.98 9.25
N HIS A 176 17.88 -4.02 9.79
CA HIS A 176 17.55 -4.80 10.98
C HIS A 176 17.76 -6.32 10.78
N GLU A 177 17.51 -6.85 9.57
CA GLU A 177 17.65 -8.28 9.27
C GLU A 177 18.94 -8.66 8.53
N PHE A 178 19.49 -7.74 7.71
CA PHE A 178 20.65 -7.98 6.87
C PHE A 178 21.90 -7.22 7.35
N GLY A 179 21.77 -6.31 8.33
CA GLY A 179 22.89 -5.47 8.75
C GLY A 179 23.47 -4.64 7.60
N ASN A 180 24.76 -4.65 7.44
CA ASN A 180 25.48 -3.93 6.39
C ASN A 180 25.36 -4.58 4.99
N ASP A 181 24.78 -5.79 4.90
CA ASP A 181 24.52 -6.46 3.61
C ASP A 181 23.30 -5.89 2.88
N ALA A 182 22.54 -4.98 3.52
CA ALA A 182 21.53 -4.18 2.87
C ALA A 182 22.01 -2.72 2.77
N ALA A 183 22.07 -2.19 1.54
CA ALA A 183 22.62 -0.86 1.33
C ALA A 183 21.88 -0.07 0.24
N PRO A 184 21.73 1.27 0.40
CA PRO A 184 21.07 2.12 -0.56
C PRO A 184 22.01 2.45 -1.73
N ALA A 185 21.59 2.17 -2.95
CA ALA A 185 22.27 2.69 -4.12
C ALA A 185 22.12 4.22 -4.19
N THR A 186 23.21 4.90 -4.57
CA THR A 186 23.23 6.34 -4.82
C THR A 186 23.92 6.61 -6.15
N ALA A 187 23.75 7.80 -6.71
CA ALA A 187 24.36 8.18 -8.00
C ALA A 187 25.87 7.89 -8.08
N ASN A 188 26.56 7.95 -6.94
CA ASN A 188 28.03 7.77 -6.86
C ASN A 188 28.42 6.39 -6.31
N ASN A 189 27.49 5.61 -5.79
CA ASN A 189 27.79 4.31 -5.19
C ASN A 189 26.72 3.26 -5.52
N PRO A 190 27.01 2.32 -6.43
CA PRO A 190 26.05 1.28 -6.85
C PRO A 190 25.93 0.12 -5.86
N GLN A 191 26.67 0.08 -4.77
CA GLN A 191 26.59 -0.96 -3.74
C GLN A 191 26.75 -2.40 -4.28
N LYS A 192 27.70 -2.61 -5.17
CA LYS A 192 27.89 -3.91 -5.85
C LYS A 192 28.22 -5.08 -4.92
N ASN A 193 28.62 -4.82 -3.68
CA ASN A 193 28.94 -5.85 -2.70
C ASN A 193 27.76 -6.20 -1.78
N ALA A 194 26.70 -5.40 -1.77
CA ALA A 194 25.53 -5.67 -0.93
C ALA A 194 24.72 -6.86 -1.44
N SER A 195 24.23 -7.67 -0.53
CA SER A 195 23.29 -8.77 -0.83
C SER A 195 21.89 -8.23 -1.20
N VAL A 196 21.49 -7.10 -0.59
CA VAL A 196 20.25 -6.39 -0.89
C VAL A 196 20.58 -4.95 -1.26
N VAL A 197 20.35 -4.58 -2.50
CA VAL A 197 20.47 -3.21 -2.99
C VAL A 197 19.10 -2.55 -2.92
N ILE A 198 19.01 -1.38 -2.29
CA ILE A 198 17.77 -0.61 -2.17
C ILE A 198 17.92 0.62 -3.07
N ALA A 199 17.00 0.82 -4.00
CA ALA A 199 17.08 1.90 -4.98
C ALA A 199 15.71 2.51 -5.27
N THR A 200 15.70 3.78 -5.70
CA THR A 200 14.54 4.41 -6.34
C THR A 200 14.68 4.32 -7.86
N TYR A 201 13.56 4.50 -8.58
CA TYR A 201 13.58 4.57 -10.05
C TYR A 201 14.49 5.69 -10.56
N GLN A 202 14.46 6.85 -9.86
CA GLN A 202 15.32 8.00 -10.18
C GLN A 202 16.80 7.65 -10.05
N THR A 203 17.16 6.92 -8.98
CA THR A 203 18.56 6.49 -8.77
C THR A 203 19.01 5.53 -9.87
N LEU A 204 18.14 4.63 -10.32
CA LEU A 204 18.46 3.70 -11.40
C LEU A 204 18.56 4.38 -12.77
N GLY A 205 18.09 5.64 -12.89
CA GLY A 205 18.18 6.43 -14.10
C GLY A 205 17.23 5.98 -15.22
N VAL A 206 16.23 5.16 -14.90
CA VAL A 206 15.23 4.68 -15.87
C VAL A 206 14.19 5.74 -16.24
N ASP A 207 14.27 6.94 -15.67
CA ASP A 207 13.42 8.11 -15.98
C ASP A 207 13.90 8.92 -17.19
N ARG A 208 15.07 8.63 -17.76
CA ARG A 208 15.66 9.36 -18.87
C ARG A 208 15.38 8.65 -20.19
N ASP A 209 15.14 9.42 -21.26
CA ASP A 209 14.85 8.89 -22.60
C ASP A 209 16.03 8.14 -23.26
N ASP A 210 17.26 8.34 -22.76
CA ASP A 210 18.47 7.62 -23.22
C ASP A 210 18.70 6.37 -22.38
N SER A 211 18.06 5.26 -22.75
CA SER A 211 18.14 3.96 -22.06
C SER A 211 19.54 3.34 -22.05
N ASP A 212 20.37 3.64 -23.05
CA ASP A 212 21.68 3.00 -23.22
C ASP A 212 22.75 3.48 -22.21
N ASP A 213 22.57 4.62 -21.55
CA ASP A 213 23.51 5.19 -20.58
C ASP A 213 22.89 5.44 -19.18
N SER A 214 21.93 4.61 -18.79
CA SER A 214 21.31 4.68 -17.46
C SER A 214 22.30 4.23 -16.36
N PHE A 215 22.06 4.67 -15.10
CA PHE A 215 22.84 4.15 -13.96
C PHE A 215 22.71 2.62 -13.85
N LEU A 216 21.54 2.07 -14.16
CA LEU A 216 21.28 0.63 -14.18
C LEU A 216 22.23 -0.08 -15.15
N THR A 217 22.30 0.36 -16.41
CA THR A 217 23.09 -0.29 -17.47
C THR A 217 24.59 -0.18 -17.23
N ARG A 218 25.05 0.98 -16.76
CA ARG A 218 26.47 1.21 -16.43
C ARG A 218 26.99 0.37 -15.27
N ASN A 219 26.15 0.09 -14.29
CA ASN A 219 26.61 -0.50 -13.04
C ASN A 219 26.26 -1.96 -12.87
N TYR A 220 25.18 -2.44 -13.48
CA TYR A 220 24.71 -3.80 -13.30
C TYR A 220 24.57 -4.52 -14.63
N PRO A 221 25.33 -5.60 -14.86
CA PRO A 221 25.17 -6.43 -16.06
C PRO A 221 23.79 -7.09 -16.10
N GLU A 222 23.43 -7.68 -17.23
CA GLU A 222 22.22 -8.48 -17.35
C GLU A 222 22.21 -9.65 -16.37
N ASN A 223 21.02 -9.97 -15.84
CA ASN A 223 20.82 -11.01 -14.82
C ASN A 223 21.72 -10.86 -13.58
N TYR A 224 22.08 -9.61 -13.23
CA TYR A 224 22.86 -9.32 -12.03
C TYR A 224 22.09 -9.67 -10.75
N PHE A 225 20.82 -9.32 -10.71
CA PHE A 225 19.94 -9.62 -9.57
C PHE A 225 19.27 -10.97 -9.76
N SER A 226 19.29 -11.80 -8.70
CA SER A 226 18.54 -13.07 -8.66
C SER A 226 17.10 -12.89 -8.17
N HIS A 227 16.84 -11.80 -7.44
CA HIS A 227 15.53 -11.45 -6.90
C HIS A 227 15.27 -9.95 -7.04
N ILE A 228 14.07 -9.57 -7.41
CA ILE A 228 13.63 -8.17 -7.49
C ILE A 228 12.30 -8.06 -6.77
N VAL A 229 12.22 -7.12 -5.84
CA VAL A 229 10.97 -6.77 -5.16
C VAL A 229 10.65 -5.31 -5.47
N ILE A 230 9.44 -5.06 -5.94
CA ILE A 230 8.98 -3.73 -6.34
C ILE A 230 7.86 -3.31 -5.40
N ASP A 231 8.12 -2.27 -4.61
CA ASP A 231 7.09 -1.67 -3.75
C ASP A 231 6.28 -0.64 -4.53
N GLU A 232 4.98 -0.58 -4.26
CA GLU A 232 4.00 0.29 -4.93
C GLU A 232 4.05 0.16 -6.48
N CYS A 233 4.11 -1.07 -6.98
CA CYS A 233 4.29 -1.34 -8.40
C CYS A 233 3.18 -0.79 -9.31
N HIS A 234 2.05 -0.33 -8.76
CA HIS A 234 0.96 0.33 -9.49
C HIS A 234 1.26 1.79 -9.86
N ARG A 235 2.22 2.46 -9.18
CA ARG A 235 2.52 3.89 -9.37
C ARG A 235 3.46 4.17 -10.51
N SER A 236 4.23 3.21 -10.92
CA SER A 236 5.24 3.39 -11.96
C SER A 236 4.63 3.14 -13.33
N ALA A 237 4.70 4.13 -14.21
CA ALA A 237 4.37 3.89 -15.60
C ALA A 237 5.18 2.69 -16.10
N TRP A 238 4.49 1.65 -16.59
CA TRP A 238 5.08 0.38 -17.04
C TRP A 238 6.35 0.54 -17.87
N GLY A 239 6.41 1.59 -18.72
CA GLY A 239 7.56 1.85 -19.57
C GLY A 239 8.89 2.01 -18.83
N LYS A 240 8.86 2.57 -17.61
CA LYS A 240 10.09 2.96 -16.90
C LYS A 240 10.79 1.82 -16.17
N TRP A 241 10.06 0.96 -15.47
CA TRP A 241 10.66 -0.13 -14.70
C TRP A 241 10.66 -1.48 -15.43
N SER A 242 9.94 -1.60 -16.54
CA SER A 242 9.97 -2.80 -17.37
C SER A 242 11.40 -3.14 -17.83
N GLU A 243 12.26 -2.14 -18.03
CA GLU A 243 13.66 -2.37 -18.39
C GLU A 243 14.42 -3.11 -17.29
N VAL A 244 14.25 -2.71 -16.02
CA VAL A 244 14.89 -3.40 -14.88
C VAL A 244 14.51 -4.87 -14.87
N LEU A 245 13.24 -5.18 -15.10
CA LEU A 245 12.72 -6.54 -15.12
C LEU A 245 13.18 -7.34 -16.34
N LYS A 246 13.17 -6.73 -17.53
CA LYS A 246 13.62 -7.36 -18.78
C LYS A 246 15.11 -7.72 -18.74
N ARG A 247 15.95 -6.83 -18.19
CA ARG A 247 17.38 -7.08 -18.02
C ARG A 247 17.71 -8.18 -17.02
N ASN A 248 16.76 -8.51 -16.14
CA ASN A 248 16.89 -9.56 -15.12
C ASN A 248 15.79 -10.61 -15.30
N ALA A 249 15.61 -11.11 -16.53
CA ALA A 249 14.55 -12.06 -16.88
C ALA A 249 14.63 -13.38 -16.11
N ASP A 250 15.83 -13.74 -15.63
CA ASP A 250 16.05 -14.93 -14.82
C ASP A 250 15.72 -14.74 -13.33
N ALA A 251 15.56 -13.50 -12.88
CA ALA A 251 15.26 -13.19 -11.49
C ALA A 251 13.84 -13.64 -11.11
N VAL A 252 13.67 -13.99 -9.85
CA VAL A 252 12.35 -14.02 -9.20
C VAL A 252 11.91 -12.56 -8.98
N GLN A 253 10.73 -12.20 -9.46
CA GLN A 253 10.22 -10.84 -9.49
C GLN A 253 8.90 -10.77 -8.74
N ILE A 254 8.84 -9.95 -7.69
CA ILE A 254 7.70 -9.84 -6.79
C ILE A 254 7.21 -8.40 -6.79
N GLY A 255 5.96 -8.19 -7.22
CA GLY A 255 5.29 -6.90 -7.15
C GLY A 255 4.46 -6.79 -5.86
N LEU A 256 4.56 -5.65 -5.18
CA LEU A 256 3.70 -5.28 -4.06
C LEU A 256 2.84 -4.10 -4.47
N THR A 257 1.54 -4.16 -4.20
CA THR A 257 0.60 -3.08 -4.52
C THR A 257 -0.42 -2.90 -3.41
N ALA A 258 -0.90 -1.66 -3.25
CA ALA A 258 -2.02 -1.38 -2.35
C ALA A 258 -3.37 -1.32 -3.06
N THR A 259 -3.39 -1.28 -4.38
CA THR A 259 -4.62 -1.09 -5.16
C THR A 259 -5.31 -2.43 -5.39
N PRO A 260 -6.41 -2.73 -4.69
CA PRO A 260 -7.24 -3.89 -5.04
C PRO A 260 -7.97 -3.62 -6.35
N ARG A 261 -8.33 -4.68 -7.06
CA ARG A 261 -9.15 -4.69 -8.27
C ARG A 261 -10.50 -3.95 -8.20
N SER A 262 -10.92 -3.49 -7.04
CA SER A 262 -12.27 -2.97 -6.80
C SER A 262 -12.53 -1.55 -7.33
N PHE A 263 -11.59 -0.91 -8.03
CA PHE A 263 -11.83 0.38 -8.70
C PHE A 263 -12.50 0.25 -10.08
N GLN A 264 -13.48 -0.62 -10.22
CA GLN A 264 -14.30 -0.71 -11.44
C GLN A 264 -15.39 0.36 -11.56
N TYR A 265 -15.51 1.28 -10.63
CA TYR A 265 -16.57 2.29 -10.66
C TYR A 265 -16.04 3.66 -10.24
N VAL A 266 -15.41 4.38 -11.13
CA VAL A 266 -15.45 5.84 -11.15
C VAL A 266 -15.35 6.33 -12.60
N GLU A 267 -16.33 7.18 -12.93
CA GLU A 267 -16.57 7.88 -14.17
C GLU A 267 -15.39 8.26 -15.07
N ASN A 268 -15.67 8.25 -16.35
CA ASN A 268 -14.98 8.71 -17.56
C ASN A 268 -14.03 9.93 -17.46
N ASN A 269 -13.05 9.94 -16.56
CA ASN A 269 -12.00 10.93 -16.61
C ASN A 269 -10.65 10.32 -17.08
N ALA A 270 -9.75 11.16 -17.60
CA ALA A 270 -8.47 10.74 -18.15
C ALA A 270 -7.56 10.08 -17.09
N ALA A 271 -7.66 10.46 -15.80
CA ALA A 271 -6.91 9.89 -14.70
C ALA A 271 -7.34 8.45 -14.41
N SER A 272 -8.66 8.16 -14.37
CA SER A 272 -9.17 6.79 -14.22
C SER A 272 -8.71 5.86 -15.33
N LYS A 273 -8.68 6.33 -16.59
CA LYS A 273 -8.18 5.53 -17.72
C LYS A 273 -6.68 5.23 -17.63
N ALA A 274 -5.90 6.16 -17.09
CA ALA A 274 -4.48 5.94 -16.86
C ALA A 274 -4.24 4.91 -15.74
N ASP A 275 -5.01 4.98 -14.66
CA ASP A 275 -4.92 4.05 -13.53
C ASP A 275 -5.39 2.64 -13.93
N GLU A 276 -6.44 2.52 -14.73
CA GLU A 276 -6.89 1.23 -15.30
C GLU A 276 -5.81 0.60 -16.18
N LYS A 277 -5.15 1.39 -17.03
CA LYS A 277 -4.07 0.91 -17.88
C LYS A 277 -2.87 0.43 -17.07
N ILE A 278 -2.46 1.17 -16.02
CA ILE A 278 -1.36 0.78 -15.14
C ILE A 278 -1.71 -0.50 -14.39
N THR A 279 -2.95 -0.65 -13.92
CA THR A 279 -3.41 -1.85 -13.20
C THR A 279 -3.45 -3.06 -14.13
N ALA A 280 -3.94 -2.91 -15.37
CA ALA A 280 -3.97 -3.96 -16.38
C ALA A 280 -2.55 -4.43 -16.74
N ASP A 281 -1.62 -3.51 -16.95
CA ASP A 281 -0.23 -3.83 -17.29
C ASP A 281 0.47 -4.63 -16.17
N ASN A 282 0.21 -4.34 -14.89
CA ASN A 282 0.74 -5.12 -13.77
C ASN A 282 0.16 -6.54 -13.71
N LEU A 283 -1.13 -6.69 -13.96
CA LEU A 283 -1.79 -8.00 -14.02
C LEU A 283 -1.31 -8.80 -15.24
N GLU A 284 -1.13 -8.14 -16.37
CA GLU A 284 -0.58 -8.78 -17.57
C GLU A 284 0.82 -9.34 -17.31
N TYR A 285 1.65 -8.60 -16.57
CA TYR A 285 3.03 -9.01 -16.31
C TYR A 285 3.18 -10.04 -15.20
N PHE A 286 2.62 -9.77 -14.01
CA PHE A 286 2.78 -10.63 -12.83
C PHE A 286 1.73 -11.73 -12.73
N GLY A 287 0.62 -11.58 -13.47
CA GLY A 287 -0.60 -12.38 -13.32
C GLY A 287 -1.44 -11.93 -12.12
N GLU A 288 -2.47 -12.72 -11.83
CA GLU A 288 -3.34 -12.50 -10.68
C GLU A 288 -2.58 -12.48 -9.36
N PRO A 289 -3.00 -11.63 -8.39
CA PRO A 289 -2.41 -11.63 -7.06
C PRO A 289 -2.47 -13.03 -6.43
N VAL A 290 -1.34 -13.51 -5.92
CA VAL A 290 -1.28 -14.78 -5.18
C VAL A 290 -1.93 -14.69 -3.80
N TYR A 291 -2.05 -13.46 -3.28
CA TYR A 291 -2.74 -13.17 -2.03
C TYR A 291 -3.24 -11.72 -2.03
N GLU A 292 -4.44 -11.53 -1.47
CA GLU A 292 -5.07 -10.22 -1.35
C GLU A 292 -5.46 -9.96 0.12
N TYR A 293 -5.17 -8.74 0.59
CA TYR A 293 -5.58 -8.26 1.91
C TYR A 293 -6.09 -6.83 1.82
N SER A 294 -7.41 -6.66 1.87
CA SER A 294 -8.06 -5.38 1.68
C SER A 294 -8.06 -4.50 2.94
N ILE A 295 -8.30 -3.20 2.78
CA ILE A 295 -8.50 -2.27 3.89
C ILE A 295 -9.67 -2.72 4.77
N GLY A 296 -10.80 -3.12 4.18
CA GLY A 296 -11.98 -3.59 4.92
C GLY A 296 -11.64 -4.78 5.81
N GLN A 297 -10.91 -5.77 5.26
CA GLN A 297 -10.46 -6.92 6.03
C GLN A 297 -9.49 -6.52 7.16
N GLY A 298 -8.59 -5.58 6.90
CA GLY A 298 -7.67 -5.06 7.91
C GLY A 298 -8.36 -4.35 9.07
N ILE A 299 -9.45 -3.65 8.80
CA ILE A 299 -10.32 -3.02 9.81
C ILE A 299 -11.10 -4.09 10.60
N GLU A 300 -11.71 -5.07 9.91
CA GLU A 300 -12.42 -6.19 10.54
C GLU A 300 -11.52 -6.99 11.48
N ASP A 301 -10.28 -7.23 11.08
CA ASP A 301 -9.29 -7.95 11.87
C ASP A 301 -8.67 -7.09 13.01
N GLY A 302 -8.96 -5.80 13.06
CA GLY A 302 -8.43 -4.86 14.05
C GLY A 302 -6.95 -4.47 13.84
N TYR A 303 -6.38 -4.75 12.68
CA TYR A 303 -4.99 -4.38 12.35
C TYR A 303 -4.87 -3.00 11.70
N LEU A 304 -5.95 -2.53 11.09
CA LEU A 304 -6.05 -1.19 10.54
C LEU A 304 -7.11 -0.39 11.28
N ALA A 305 -6.89 0.90 11.44
CA ALA A 305 -7.86 1.78 12.07
C ALA A 305 -9.14 1.86 11.24
N ALA A 306 -10.27 1.89 11.93
CA ALA A 306 -11.54 2.22 11.29
C ALA A 306 -11.47 3.65 10.74
N MET A 307 -12.08 3.86 9.57
CA MET A 307 -12.16 5.18 8.94
C MET A 307 -13.61 5.53 8.64
N GLU A 308 -13.91 6.82 8.75
CA GLU A 308 -15.15 7.40 8.27
C GLU A 308 -14.84 8.32 7.08
N ILE A 309 -15.62 8.20 6.01
CA ILE A 309 -15.50 9.08 4.83
C ILE A 309 -16.61 10.10 4.92
N ILE A 310 -16.23 11.37 5.12
CA ILE A 310 -17.15 12.50 5.17
C ILE A 310 -16.99 13.30 3.88
N THR A 311 -18.08 13.41 3.12
CA THR A 311 -18.11 14.21 1.90
C THR A 311 -18.84 15.51 2.18
N ASN A 312 -18.17 16.64 2.00
CA ASN A 312 -18.76 17.97 2.14
C ASN A 312 -18.87 18.67 0.79
N ASN A 313 -20.07 19.20 0.50
CA ASN A 313 -20.27 20.10 -0.62
C ASN A 313 -20.11 21.55 -0.15
N ILE A 314 -19.24 22.30 -0.80
CA ILE A 314 -18.94 23.68 -0.45
C ILE A 314 -19.55 24.57 -1.51
N PHE A 315 -20.54 25.39 -1.09
CA PHE A 315 -21.23 26.34 -1.93
C PHE A 315 -20.75 27.73 -1.60
N LEU A 316 -20.20 28.44 -2.58
CA LEU A 316 -19.74 29.82 -2.44
C LEU A 316 -20.88 30.85 -2.48
N ASN A 317 -22.00 30.51 -3.13
CA ASN A 317 -23.23 31.31 -3.16
C ASN A 317 -24.40 30.45 -2.71
N ARG A 318 -25.01 30.73 -1.56
CA ARG A 318 -26.27 30.14 -1.16
C ARG A 318 -27.42 30.86 -1.87
N GLN A 319 -27.85 30.35 -3.02
CA GLN A 319 -29.27 30.42 -3.38
C GLN A 319 -29.86 29.04 -3.03
N ALA A 320 -30.95 29.08 -2.27
CA ALA A 320 -31.51 27.90 -1.59
C ALA A 320 -32.07 26.80 -2.53
N ASP A 321 -32.10 27.02 -3.82
CA ASP A 321 -32.79 26.20 -4.82
C ASP A 321 -31.91 25.81 -6.03
N ALA A 322 -30.58 25.87 -5.92
CA ALA A 322 -29.71 25.51 -7.04
C ALA A 322 -29.53 24.00 -7.15
N GLU A 323 -30.01 23.41 -8.24
CA GLU A 323 -29.63 22.08 -8.70
C GLU A 323 -28.08 21.95 -8.79
N TRP A 324 -27.57 20.74 -8.63
CA TRP A 324 -26.15 20.41 -8.62
C TRP A 324 -25.39 21.01 -9.83
N ILE A 325 -24.43 21.91 -9.56
CA ILE A 325 -23.61 22.51 -10.60
C ILE A 325 -22.50 21.53 -10.97
N THR A 326 -22.59 20.89 -12.12
CA THR A 326 -21.62 19.95 -12.67
C THR A 326 -20.67 20.58 -13.69
N GLY A 327 -20.32 21.86 -13.52
CA GLY A 327 -19.42 22.56 -14.43
C GLY A 327 -19.05 23.96 -13.96
N ILE A 328 -18.23 24.68 -14.76
CA ILE A 328 -17.95 26.09 -14.56
C ILE A 328 -19.14 26.89 -15.15
N GLU A 329 -20.16 27.08 -14.32
CA GLU A 329 -21.31 27.92 -14.69
C GLU A 329 -21.07 29.38 -14.29
N GLN A 330 -21.53 30.32 -15.15
CA GLN A 330 -21.34 31.75 -14.97
C GLN A 330 -21.83 32.23 -13.60
N ALA A 331 -23.01 31.77 -13.17
CA ALA A 331 -23.61 32.18 -11.91
C ALA A 331 -22.78 31.78 -10.67
N ALA A 332 -21.98 30.73 -10.76
CA ALA A 332 -21.09 30.27 -9.67
C ALA A 332 -19.81 31.09 -9.56
N LEU A 333 -19.40 31.74 -10.64
CA LEU A 333 -18.16 32.53 -10.74
C LEU A 333 -18.40 34.06 -10.68
N GLU A 334 -19.63 34.51 -10.86
CA GLU A 334 -19.96 35.94 -10.79
C GLU A 334 -19.60 36.54 -9.43
N GLY A 335 -18.84 37.64 -9.46
CA GLY A 335 -18.39 38.30 -8.24
C GLY A 335 -17.26 37.63 -7.48
N LYS A 336 -16.62 36.60 -8.07
CA LYS A 336 -15.45 35.92 -7.51
C LYS A 336 -14.18 36.43 -8.18
N GLU A 337 -13.09 36.46 -7.40
CA GLU A 337 -11.76 36.74 -7.92
C GLU A 337 -11.20 35.40 -8.48
N LEU A 338 -10.94 35.39 -9.79
CA LEU A 338 -10.38 34.25 -10.49
C LEU A 338 -8.92 34.53 -10.82
N THR A 339 -8.02 33.66 -10.46
CA THR A 339 -6.60 33.80 -10.79
C THR A 339 -6.07 32.55 -11.48
N ASP A 340 -5.21 32.77 -12.49
CA ASP A 340 -4.43 31.66 -13.06
C ASP A 340 -3.41 31.17 -12.03
N ALA A 341 -3.40 29.85 -11.77
CA ALA A 341 -2.56 29.24 -10.74
C ALA A 341 -1.06 29.28 -11.05
N ILE A 342 -0.69 29.50 -12.32
CA ILE A 342 0.70 29.54 -12.78
C ILE A 342 1.23 30.98 -12.77
N THR A 343 0.48 31.90 -13.40
CA THR A 343 0.92 33.29 -13.55
C THR A 343 0.51 34.19 -12.38
N GLY A 344 -0.55 33.81 -11.63
CA GLY A 344 -1.15 34.64 -10.60
C GLY A 344 -1.95 35.83 -11.15
N GLU A 345 -2.17 35.90 -12.46
CA GLU A 345 -2.95 36.96 -13.09
C GLU A 345 -4.45 36.78 -12.83
N VAL A 346 -5.14 37.88 -12.60
CA VAL A 346 -6.60 37.88 -12.50
C VAL A 346 -7.19 37.68 -13.89
N ILE A 347 -8.08 36.71 -14.02
CA ILE A 347 -8.76 36.34 -15.27
C ILE A 347 -10.25 36.64 -15.20
N SER A 348 -10.84 37.01 -16.34
CA SER A 348 -12.28 37.21 -16.42
C SER A 348 -13.04 35.88 -16.40
N VAL A 349 -14.34 35.93 -16.05
CA VAL A 349 -15.21 34.75 -16.05
C VAL A 349 -15.36 34.18 -17.46
N GLU A 350 -15.41 35.06 -18.50
CA GLU A 350 -15.47 34.66 -19.89
C GLU A 350 -14.22 33.87 -20.30
N GLU A 351 -13.06 34.39 -19.96
CA GLU A 351 -11.77 33.74 -20.25
C GLU A 351 -11.63 32.40 -19.50
N ALA A 352 -12.09 32.34 -18.25
CA ALA A 352 -12.09 31.11 -17.47
C ALA A 352 -12.96 30.02 -18.13
N LYS A 353 -14.10 30.35 -18.69
CA LYS A 353 -14.99 29.41 -19.40
C LYS A 353 -14.41 28.87 -20.69
N GLU A 354 -13.69 29.68 -21.43
CA GLU A 354 -13.07 29.27 -22.69
C GLU A 354 -11.87 28.38 -22.48
N ARG A 355 -11.14 28.55 -21.38
CA ARG A 355 -9.85 27.90 -21.14
C ARG A 355 -9.89 26.71 -20.17
N TYR A 356 -10.87 26.62 -19.28
CA TYR A 356 -10.83 25.72 -18.14
C TYR A 356 -12.11 24.86 -18.01
N GLU A 357 -11.92 23.62 -17.62
CA GLU A 357 -12.99 22.69 -17.23
C GLU A 357 -13.12 22.64 -15.70
N ALA A 358 -14.19 22.03 -15.17
CA ALA A 358 -14.40 21.88 -13.73
C ALA A 358 -13.25 21.17 -13.01
N SER A 359 -12.54 20.27 -13.70
CA SER A 359 -11.35 19.58 -13.23
C SER A 359 -10.11 20.49 -13.08
N SER A 360 -10.20 21.75 -13.56
CA SER A 360 -9.10 22.73 -13.50
C SER A 360 -9.06 23.53 -12.21
N PHE A 361 -10.08 23.43 -11.34
CA PHE A 361 -10.07 24.11 -10.05
C PHE A 361 -8.86 23.72 -9.20
N GLU A 362 -8.25 24.71 -8.54
CA GLU A 362 -7.02 24.64 -7.73
C GLU A 362 -5.80 24.10 -8.48
N SER A 363 -5.99 23.49 -9.65
CA SER A 363 -4.88 23.02 -10.48
C SER A 363 -4.42 24.05 -11.51
N ARG A 364 -5.34 24.77 -12.13
CA ARG A 364 -5.08 25.83 -13.14
C ARG A 364 -5.83 27.11 -12.85
N LEU A 365 -7.05 26.99 -12.31
CA LEU A 365 -7.90 28.10 -11.94
C LEU A 365 -8.04 28.13 -10.42
N MET A 366 -7.62 29.22 -9.78
CA MET A 366 -7.74 29.40 -8.34
C MET A 366 -8.88 30.35 -8.02
N ILE A 367 -9.65 29.97 -7.00
CA ILE A 367 -10.72 30.78 -6.41
C ILE A 367 -10.40 30.88 -4.91
N PRO A 368 -9.81 31.99 -4.44
CA PRO A 368 -9.39 32.13 -3.04
C PRO A 368 -10.53 31.90 -2.04
N GLU A 369 -11.74 32.38 -2.36
CA GLU A 369 -12.92 32.19 -1.52
C GLU A 369 -13.30 30.70 -1.36
N ARG A 370 -13.03 29.89 -2.39
CA ARG A 370 -13.25 28.43 -2.31
C ARG A 370 -12.25 27.77 -1.37
N VAL A 371 -10.97 28.14 -1.46
CA VAL A 371 -9.93 27.65 -0.55
C VAL A 371 -10.30 28.02 0.90
N ASN A 372 -10.67 29.28 1.15
CA ASN A 372 -11.08 29.75 2.47
C ASN A 372 -12.30 28.98 2.99
N ALA A 373 -13.32 28.77 2.16
CA ALA A 373 -14.51 28.02 2.55
C ALA A 373 -14.21 26.54 2.86
N MET A 374 -13.31 25.91 2.11
CA MET A 374 -12.85 24.54 2.35
C MET A 374 -12.08 24.44 3.68
N CYS A 375 -11.14 25.35 3.92
CA CYS A 375 -10.37 25.42 5.16
C CYS A 375 -11.28 25.67 6.37
N GLN A 376 -12.23 26.59 6.25
CA GLN A 376 -13.22 26.88 7.32
C GLN A 376 -14.08 25.66 7.63
N SER A 377 -14.57 24.93 6.62
CA SER A 377 -15.36 23.72 6.80
C SER A 377 -14.56 22.64 7.52
N LEU A 378 -13.32 22.39 7.10
CA LEU A 378 -12.43 21.43 7.75
C LEU A 378 -12.09 21.85 9.19
N PHE A 379 -11.77 23.13 9.41
CA PHE A 379 -11.42 23.64 10.72
C PHE A 379 -12.60 23.49 11.71
N ASN A 380 -13.81 23.82 11.29
CA ASN A 380 -15.02 23.62 12.09
C ASN A 380 -15.23 22.14 12.46
N TYR A 381 -14.97 21.24 11.51
CA TYR A 381 -15.04 19.79 11.76
C TYR A 381 -13.99 19.36 12.79
N LEU A 382 -12.73 19.80 12.69
CA LEU A 382 -11.68 19.49 13.65
C LEU A 382 -12.05 19.99 15.05
N VAL A 383 -12.54 21.21 15.17
CA VAL A 383 -12.99 21.77 16.46
C VAL A 383 -14.12 20.93 17.06
N ALA A 384 -15.07 20.47 16.25
CA ALA A 384 -16.21 19.68 16.72
C ALA A 384 -15.85 18.23 17.08
N SER A 385 -14.84 17.63 16.42
CA SER A 385 -14.49 16.21 16.56
C SER A 385 -13.42 15.91 17.62
N GLY A 386 -12.76 16.90 18.19
CA GLY A 386 -11.73 16.66 19.23
C GLY A 386 -10.82 17.86 19.48
N GLY A 387 -11.07 18.96 18.79
CA GLY A 387 -10.28 20.19 18.84
C GLY A 387 -9.38 20.39 17.62
N PRO A 388 -8.86 21.60 17.43
CA PRO A 388 -8.08 21.93 16.24
C PRO A 388 -6.69 21.28 16.23
N GLU A 389 -6.18 20.83 17.36
CA GLU A 389 -4.82 20.28 17.52
C GLU A 389 -4.74 18.79 17.21
N GLN A 390 -5.47 18.33 16.22
CA GLN A 390 -5.43 16.95 15.72
C GLN A 390 -4.44 16.81 14.57
N LYS A 391 -3.68 15.70 14.52
CA LYS A 391 -2.77 15.39 13.42
C LYS A 391 -3.58 15.24 12.13
N THR A 392 -3.32 16.12 11.17
CA THR A 392 -4.09 16.21 9.93
C THR A 392 -3.16 16.35 8.73
N ILE A 393 -3.45 15.62 7.66
CA ILE A 393 -2.78 15.78 6.38
C ILE A 393 -3.80 16.27 5.36
N ILE A 394 -3.50 17.41 4.71
CA ILE A 394 -4.34 18.00 3.67
C ILE A 394 -3.64 17.81 2.33
N PHE A 395 -4.26 17.04 1.44
CA PHE A 395 -3.77 16.84 0.08
C PHE A 395 -4.22 17.99 -0.82
N CYS A 396 -3.26 18.68 -1.41
CA CYS A 396 -3.44 19.81 -2.26
C CYS A 396 -3.11 19.46 -3.72
N THR A 397 -3.66 20.18 -4.68
CA THR A 397 -3.46 19.91 -6.11
C THR A 397 -2.11 20.40 -6.63
N ARG A 398 -1.58 21.48 -6.05
CA ARG A 398 -0.29 22.09 -6.42
C ARG A 398 0.42 22.69 -5.21
N ASP A 399 1.69 23.01 -5.40
CA ASP A 399 2.56 23.57 -4.38
C ASP A 399 2.03 24.92 -3.83
N ARG A 400 1.58 25.82 -4.71
CA ARG A 400 0.93 27.07 -4.33
C ARG A 400 -0.37 26.85 -3.54
N HIS A 401 -1.20 25.89 -3.96
CA HIS A 401 -2.42 25.54 -3.21
C HIS A 401 -2.08 25.06 -1.79
N ALA A 402 -0.98 24.32 -1.64
CA ALA A 402 -0.50 23.89 -0.32
C ALA A 402 -0.06 25.07 0.56
N ASP A 403 0.56 26.11 -0.01
CA ASP A 403 0.88 27.35 0.70
C ASP A 403 -0.39 28.08 1.15
N ASP A 404 -1.34 28.29 0.24
CA ASP A 404 -2.59 29.04 0.51
C ASP A 404 -3.42 28.33 1.61
N VAL A 405 -3.53 27.01 1.56
CA VAL A 405 -4.20 26.21 2.60
C VAL A 405 -3.46 26.30 3.94
N ALA A 406 -2.13 26.21 3.96
CA ALA A 406 -1.37 26.32 5.21
C ALA A 406 -1.54 27.70 5.85
N ILE A 407 -1.51 28.78 5.05
CA ILE A 407 -1.73 30.16 5.51
C ILE A 407 -3.12 30.28 6.13
N GLU A 408 -4.16 29.84 5.42
CA GLU A 408 -5.55 29.97 5.89
C GLU A 408 -5.80 29.15 7.16
N MET A 409 -5.27 27.92 7.26
CA MET A 409 -5.38 27.11 8.47
C MET A 409 -4.69 27.76 9.67
N ASN A 410 -3.53 28.39 9.49
CA ASN A 410 -2.85 29.16 10.54
C ASN A 410 -3.69 30.38 10.97
N ASN A 411 -4.31 31.10 10.04
CA ASN A 411 -5.18 32.24 10.31
C ASN A 411 -6.42 31.84 11.13
N LEU A 412 -7.07 30.75 10.74
CA LEU A 412 -8.21 30.19 11.45
C LEU A 412 -7.85 29.77 12.87
N TYR A 413 -6.72 29.09 13.03
CA TYR A 413 -6.24 28.68 14.35
C TYR A 413 -5.89 29.87 15.25
N ALA A 414 -5.19 30.87 14.73
CA ALA A 414 -4.85 32.09 15.47
C ALA A 414 -6.12 32.84 15.94
N THR A 415 -7.13 32.92 15.06
CA THR A 415 -8.43 33.51 15.41
C THR A 415 -9.13 32.71 16.50
N TRP A 416 -9.16 31.39 16.37
CA TRP A 416 -9.75 30.50 17.36
C TRP A 416 -9.03 30.61 18.73
N CYS A 417 -7.70 30.64 18.76
CA CYS A 417 -6.93 30.81 19.98
C CYS A 417 -7.28 32.14 20.70
N ARG A 418 -7.31 33.24 19.96
CA ARG A 418 -7.70 34.54 20.47
C ARG A 418 -9.11 34.53 21.08
N ASP A 419 -10.07 33.96 20.36
CA ASP A 419 -11.47 33.95 20.76
C ASP A 419 -11.76 33.00 21.94
N ASN A 420 -10.91 32.00 22.15
CA ASN A 420 -11.01 31.04 23.25
C ASN A 420 -9.98 31.27 24.40
N GLY A 421 -9.20 32.35 24.34
CA GLY A 421 -8.19 32.63 25.34
C GLY A 421 -7.09 31.58 25.47
N ARG A 422 -6.75 30.93 24.34
CA ARG A 422 -5.70 29.93 24.25
C ARG A 422 -4.39 30.56 23.80
N GLU A 423 -3.29 29.99 24.27
CA GLU A 423 -1.95 30.34 23.78
C GLU A 423 -1.78 29.89 22.34
N LEU A 424 -1.23 30.78 21.50
CA LEU A 424 -0.98 30.50 20.10
C LEU A 424 0.21 29.55 19.96
N VAL A 425 0.00 28.42 19.34
CA VAL A 425 1.09 27.52 18.92
C VAL A 425 1.63 28.01 17.58
N GLN A 426 2.93 28.27 17.51
CA GLN A 426 3.60 28.61 16.26
C GLN A 426 3.68 27.39 15.35
N ASP A 427 3.68 27.64 14.03
CA ASP A 427 3.77 26.60 13.01
C ASP A 427 2.70 25.50 13.16
N TYR A 428 1.46 25.91 13.47
CA TYR A 428 0.31 25.02 13.58
C TYR A 428 0.08 24.23 12.30
N ALA A 429 0.07 24.93 11.13
CA ALA A 429 0.01 24.32 9.81
C ALA A 429 1.24 24.70 8.99
N PHE A 430 1.79 23.75 8.27
CA PHE A 430 2.99 23.93 7.45
C PHE A 430 2.89 23.17 6.12
N LYS A 431 3.58 23.71 5.09
CA LYS A 431 3.72 23.01 3.82
C LYS A 431 4.78 21.93 3.92
N CYS A 432 4.47 20.73 3.40
CA CYS A 432 5.37 19.60 3.30
C CYS A 432 5.32 19.02 1.88
N THR A 433 6.12 19.59 0.99
CA THR A 433 6.19 19.21 -0.43
C THR A 433 7.64 18.96 -0.86
N ALA A 434 7.85 18.56 -2.11
CA ALA A 434 9.20 18.40 -2.66
C ALA A 434 9.97 19.73 -2.68
N ALA A 435 9.28 20.87 -2.74
CA ALA A 435 9.87 22.21 -2.75
C ALA A 435 10.27 22.72 -1.37
N GLY A 436 9.74 22.14 -0.26
CA GLY A 436 10.11 22.57 1.09
C GLY A 436 9.30 21.90 2.20
N GLY A 437 9.70 22.16 3.46
CA GLY A 437 8.98 21.71 4.66
C GLY A 437 9.27 20.27 5.10
N LYS A 438 10.16 19.55 4.44
CA LYS A 438 10.52 18.17 4.81
C LYS A 438 11.13 18.06 6.21
N ASP A 439 11.82 19.09 6.64
CA ASP A 439 12.48 19.12 7.96
C ASP A 439 11.46 19.04 9.12
N TYR A 440 10.24 19.56 8.91
CA TYR A 440 9.15 19.49 9.89
C TYR A 440 8.42 18.15 9.92
N LEU A 441 8.70 17.23 8.98
CA LEU A 441 8.07 15.93 8.96
C LEU A 441 8.40 15.09 10.20
N SER A 442 9.61 15.22 10.75
CA SER A 442 10.01 14.57 12.00
C SER A 442 9.19 15.08 13.19
N GLU A 443 8.84 16.35 13.19
CA GLU A 443 8.04 16.98 14.25
C GLU A 443 6.56 16.61 14.11
N LEU A 444 6.01 16.58 12.90
CA LEU A 444 4.67 16.04 12.66
C LEU A 444 4.55 14.60 13.18
N LYS A 445 5.59 13.79 13.01
CA LYS A 445 5.62 12.39 13.49
C LYS A 445 5.75 12.27 15.00
N GLY A 446 6.51 13.14 15.65
CA GLY A 446 6.89 12.99 17.06
C GLY A 446 6.34 14.04 18.01
N SER A 447 5.88 15.20 17.51
CA SER A 447 5.42 16.29 18.35
C SER A 447 3.92 16.20 18.65
N THR A 448 3.58 16.43 19.92
CA THR A 448 2.19 16.63 20.39
C THR A 448 1.89 18.09 20.70
N ARG A 449 2.80 19.03 20.42
CA ARG A 449 2.72 20.42 20.86
C ARG A 449 2.71 21.44 19.73
N HIS A 450 3.11 21.08 18.53
CA HIS A 450 3.16 21.95 17.35
C HIS A 450 3.17 21.09 16.07
N HIS A 451 3.08 21.70 14.89
CA HIS A 451 3.06 21.01 13.61
C HIS A 451 1.93 19.99 13.50
N PHE A 452 0.70 20.46 13.73
CA PHE A 452 -0.48 19.57 13.71
C PHE A 452 -0.98 19.28 12.30
N ILE A 453 -0.87 20.25 11.38
CA ILE A 453 -1.43 20.14 10.03
C ILE A 453 -0.31 20.23 8.99
N ALA A 454 -0.18 19.20 8.18
CA ALA A 454 0.70 19.18 7.02
C ALA A 454 -0.11 19.34 5.72
N THR A 455 0.19 20.37 4.93
CA THR A 455 -0.35 20.50 3.57
C THR A 455 0.64 19.94 2.58
N THR A 456 0.20 19.06 1.68
CA THR A 456 1.09 18.33 0.77
C THR A 456 0.45 18.15 -0.61
N VAL A 457 1.28 17.97 -1.63
CA VAL A 457 0.80 17.60 -2.97
C VAL A 457 0.92 16.10 -3.14
N ASP A 458 2.14 15.58 -3.05
CA ASP A 458 2.43 14.18 -3.31
C ASP A 458 3.28 13.50 -2.24
N LEU A 459 4.01 14.27 -1.44
CA LEU A 459 5.07 13.74 -0.59
C LEU A 459 4.55 12.74 0.46
N LEU A 460 3.34 12.95 0.99
CA LEU A 460 2.73 12.14 2.04
C LEU A 460 1.65 11.16 1.53
N THR A 461 1.55 10.96 0.22
CA THR A 461 0.44 10.19 -0.38
C THR A 461 0.48 8.71 -0.07
N THR A 462 1.64 8.09 0.10
CA THR A 462 1.75 6.67 0.47
C THR A 462 3.04 6.35 1.20
N GLY A 463 2.96 5.37 2.10
CA GLY A 463 4.11 4.70 2.70
C GLY A 463 4.87 5.51 3.75
N VAL A 464 4.53 6.77 3.97
CA VAL A 464 5.12 7.57 5.05
C VAL A 464 4.36 7.27 6.33
N ASP A 465 5.04 6.67 7.29
CA ASP A 465 4.48 6.37 8.60
C ASP A 465 4.45 7.65 9.47
N VAL A 466 3.25 8.08 9.85
CA VAL A 466 3.00 9.20 10.77
C VAL A 466 2.18 8.64 11.91
N PRO A 467 2.83 8.25 13.03
CA PRO A 467 2.12 7.74 14.19
C PRO A 467 1.22 8.82 14.79
N PRO A 468 0.13 8.41 15.44
CA PRO A 468 -0.86 9.30 16.04
C PRO A 468 -0.30 10.17 17.17
#